data_862bc6bbe5ff70c1d837b20be2150a5e
#
_entry.id   862bc6bbe5ff70c1d837b20be2150a5e
#
_cell.length_a   1.000
_cell.length_b   1.000
_cell.length_c   1.000
_cell.angle_alpha   90.00
_cell.angle_beta   90.00
_cell.angle_gamma   90.00
#
_symmetry.space_group_name_H-M   'P 1'
#
loop_
_entity.id
_entity.type
_entity.pdbx_description
1 polymer ?
#
loop_
_entity_poly.entity_id
_entity_poly.type
_entity_poly.pdbx_seq_one_letter_code
_entity_poly.pdbx_strand_id
1 'polypeptide(L)'
;CIIIMIGLTSFVNKSKTGHAMLAVSEDKDAAVLMGVNVNKTIAITFAIGSALAAIASALMFSSYPSLTATSGAMPGIKAFVAAVLGGIGSIPGALIGGILLGIVQILSTAYISSQLADAIVFSILIIALLVKPTGILGKKMNEKV
;
A
#
# COMPACT_ATOMS: atom_id res chain seq x y z
N CYS A 1 12.64 -5.35 1.35
CA CYS A 1 11.16 -5.30 1.45
C CYS A 1 10.62 -6.28 2.48
N ILE A 2 10.98 -7.58 2.46
CA ILE A 2 10.43 -8.61 3.37
C ILE A 2 10.68 -8.28 4.84
N ILE A 3 11.89 -7.85 5.20
CA ILE A 3 12.26 -7.46 6.57
C ILE A 3 11.38 -6.31 7.07
N ILE A 4 11.16 -5.30 6.24
CA ILE A 4 10.31 -4.14 6.55
C ILE A 4 8.86 -4.59 6.73
N MET A 5 8.37 -5.50 5.88
CA MET A 5 7.02 -6.06 6.00
C MET A 5 6.83 -6.80 7.32
N ILE A 6 7.76 -7.69 7.68
CA ILE A 6 7.69 -8.45 8.94
C ILE A 6 7.73 -7.49 10.13
N GLY A 7 8.64 -6.51 10.10
CA GLY A 7 8.74 -5.49 11.15
C GLY A 7 7.46 -4.67 11.30
N LEU A 8 6.90 -4.18 10.20
CA LEU A 8 5.68 -3.37 10.19
C LEU A 8 4.46 -4.19 10.64
N THR A 9 4.31 -5.41 10.13
CA THR A 9 3.21 -6.31 10.53
C THR A 9 3.30 -6.67 12.01
N SER A 10 4.51 -6.96 12.51
CA SER A 10 4.73 -7.23 13.92
C SER A 10 4.45 -6.01 14.79
N PHE A 11 4.86 -4.82 14.33
CA PHE A 11 4.59 -3.56 15.03
C PHE A 11 3.09 -3.29 15.12
N VAL A 12 2.35 -3.38 14.02
CA VAL A 12 0.91 -3.12 14.00
C VAL A 12 0.14 -4.14 14.83
N ASN A 13 0.51 -5.42 14.80
CA ASN A 13 -0.22 -6.47 15.50
C ASN A 13 0.17 -6.64 16.98
N LYS A 14 1.37 -6.23 17.39
CA LYS A 14 1.87 -6.45 18.74
C LYS A 14 2.00 -5.19 19.59
N SER A 15 2.05 -3.99 18.98
CA SER A 15 2.22 -2.76 19.74
C SER A 15 0.88 -2.15 20.15
N LYS A 16 0.85 -1.47 21.30
CA LYS A 16 -0.32 -0.70 21.74
C LYS A 16 -0.73 0.37 20.73
N THR A 17 0.26 1.00 20.08
CA THR A 17 0.05 2.00 19.03
C THR A 17 -0.57 1.36 17.79
N GLY A 18 -0.13 0.16 17.40
CA GLY A 18 -0.71 -0.57 16.28
C GLY A 18 -2.17 -0.96 16.52
N HIS A 19 -2.52 -1.42 17.70
CA HIS A 19 -3.91 -1.68 18.07
C HIS A 19 -4.76 -0.41 18.07
N ALA A 20 -4.19 0.73 18.52
CA ALA A 20 -4.86 2.01 18.43
C ALA A 20 -5.11 2.44 16.97
N MET A 21 -4.14 2.19 16.07
CA MET A 21 -4.30 2.44 14.63
C MET A 21 -5.45 1.62 14.03
N LEU A 22 -5.54 0.34 14.38
CA LEU A 22 -6.61 -0.55 13.92
C LEU A 22 -7.98 -0.07 14.45
N ALA A 23 -8.08 0.25 15.74
CA ALA A 23 -9.31 0.75 16.34
C ALA A 23 -9.79 2.04 15.68
N VAL A 24 -8.90 3.00 15.44
CA VAL A 24 -9.23 4.27 14.77
C VAL A 24 -9.64 4.05 13.31
N SER A 25 -9.09 3.03 12.64
CA SER A 25 -9.45 2.71 11.25
C SER A 25 -10.83 2.07 11.13
N GLU A 26 -11.30 1.36 12.16
CA GLU A 26 -12.64 0.74 12.18
C GLU A 26 -13.72 1.74 12.59
N ASP A 27 -13.52 2.44 13.71
CA ASP A 27 -14.45 3.44 14.20
C ASP A 27 -13.72 4.49 15.04
N LYS A 28 -13.71 5.75 14.56
CA LYS A 28 -13.06 6.86 15.23
C LYS A 28 -13.76 7.24 16.53
N ASP A 29 -15.07 7.22 16.53
CA ASP A 29 -15.88 7.68 17.69
C ASP A 29 -15.79 6.66 18.82
N ALA A 30 -15.88 5.38 18.51
CA ALA A 30 -15.67 4.31 19.46
C ALA A 30 -14.23 4.33 20.04
N ALA A 31 -13.21 4.60 19.22
CA ALA A 31 -11.83 4.70 19.67
C ALA A 31 -11.61 5.87 20.66
N VAL A 32 -12.27 7.00 20.42
CA VAL A 32 -12.23 8.15 21.36
C VAL A 32 -12.88 7.78 22.71
N LEU A 33 -14.00 7.08 22.69
CA LEU A 33 -14.69 6.62 23.92
C LEU A 33 -13.82 5.64 24.73
N MET A 34 -12.96 4.88 24.06
CA MET A 34 -11.99 3.96 24.68
C MET A 34 -10.71 4.66 25.14
N GLY A 35 -10.64 6.00 25.04
CA GLY A 35 -9.50 6.80 25.49
C GLY A 35 -8.33 6.88 24.52
N VAL A 36 -8.53 6.49 23.25
CA VAL A 36 -7.50 6.58 22.22
C VAL A 36 -7.41 8.01 21.68
N ASN A 37 -6.21 8.58 21.69
CA ASN A 37 -5.98 9.89 21.09
C ASN A 37 -5.86 9.76 19.56
N VAL A 38 -6.97 10.01 18.85
CA VAL A 38 -7.09 9.85 17.39
C VAL A 38 -6.06 10.69 16.65
N ASN A 39 -5.87 11.96 17.02
CA ASN A 39 -4.93 12.85 16.34
C ASN A 39 -3.49 12.35 16.43
N LYS A 40 -3.09 11.86 17.60
CA LYS A 40 -1.74 11.29 17.81
C LYS A 40 -1.58 9.99 17.01
N THR A 41 -2.59 9.15 16.96
CA THR A 41 -2.57 7.89 16.20
C THR A 41 -2.44 8.16 14.71
N ILE A 42 -3.19 9.12 14.17
CA ILE A 42 -3.10 9.53 12.77
C ILE A 42 -1.70 10.07 12.46
N ALA A 43 -1.17 10.96 13.32
CA ALA A 43 0.17 11.53 13.13
C ALA A 43 1.27 10.45 13.07
N ILE A 44 1.21 9.44 13.94
CA ILE A 44 2.16 8.32 13.93
C ILE A 44 2.01 7.47 12.67
N THR A 45 0.78 7.22 12.21
CA THR A 45 0.51 6.46 10.99
C THR A 45 1.12 7.15 9.77
N PHE A 46 0.92 8.46 9.64
CA PHE A 46 1.52 9.25 8.56
C PHE A 46 3.05 9.33 8.66
N ALA A 47 3.60 9.42 9.87
CA ALA A 47 5.05 9.41 10.09
C ALA A 47 5.68 8.09 9.62
N ILE A 48 5.06 6.93 9.92
CA ILE A 48 5.51 5.63 9.43
C ILE A 48 5.39 5.55 7.91
N GLY A 49 4.27 5.99 7.34
CA GLY A 49 4.06 6.05 5.89
C GLY A 49 5.12 6.89 5.18
N SER A 50 5.43 8.06 5.71
CA SER A 50 6.47 8.96 5.18
C SER A 50 7.86 8.33 5.25
N ALA A 51 8.19 7.65 6.34
CA ALA A 51 9.47 6.95 6.48
C ALA A 51 9.61 5.81 5.45
N LEU A 52 8.54 5.05 5.22
CA LEU A 52 8.51 4.00 4.21
C LEU A 52 8.63 4.57 2.79
N ALA A 53 7.96 5.69 2.51
CA ALA A 53 8.06 6.39 1.24
C ALA A 53 9.48 6.91 0.98
N ALA A 54 10.17 7.41 2.02
CA ALA A 54 11.57 7.84 1.92
C ALA A 54 12.50 6.68 1.56
N ILE A 55 12.32 5.50 2.19
CA ILE A 55 13.10 4.30 1.84
C ILE A 55 12.81 3.85 0.40
N ALA A 56 11.55 3.85 -0.01
CA ALA A 56 11.15 3.48 -1.36
C ALA A 56 11.74 4.44 -2.41
N SER A 57 11.72 5.74 -2.14
CA SER A 57 12.31 6.74 -3.03
C SER A 57 13.83 6.58 -3.13
N ALA A 58 14.53 6.32 -2.03
CA ALA A 58 15.97 6.08 -2.04
C ALA A 58 16.34 4.86 -2.90
N LEU A 59 15.58 3.77 -2.79
CA LEU A 59 15.77 2.57 -3.62
C LEU A 59 15.49 2.85 -5.11
N MET A 60 14.45 3.62 -5.40
CA MET A 60 14.09 3.98 -6.77
C MET A 60 15.18 4.84 -7.42
N PHE A 61 15.65 5.88 -6.74
CA PHE A 61 16.68 6.77 -7.27
C PHE A 61 18.07 6.15 -7.33
N SER A 62 18.31 5.10 -6.56
CA SER A 62 19.52 4.27 -6.72
C SER A 62 19.56 3.56 -8.08
N SER A 63 18.38 3.22 -8.64
CA SER A 63 18.25 2.55 -9.93
C SER A 63 18.10 3.53 -11.11
N TYR A 64 17.47 4.69 -10.87
CA TYR A 64 17.19 5.72 -11.87
C TYR A 64 17.69 7.08 -11.37
N PRO A 65 18.94 7.49 -11.70
CA PRO A 65 19.54 8.70 -11.14
C PRO A 65 18.97 10.03 -11.68
N SER A 66 17.99 9.99 -12.59
CA SER A 66 17.34 11.20 -13.12
C SER A 66 16.14 11.60 -12.26
N LEU A 67 16.20 12.79 -11.68
CA LEU A 67 15.17 13.39 -10.84
C LEU A 67 14.49 14.54 -11.59
N THR A 68 13.19 14.45 -11.77
CA THR A 68 12.33 15.53 -12.24
C THR A 68 11.28 15.85 -11.19
N ALA A 69 10.70 17.04 -11.21
CA ALA A 69 9.67 17.46 -10.25
C ALA A 69 8.44 16.52 -10.25
N THR A 70 8.19 15.81 -11.33
CA THR A 70 7.04 14.90 -11.52
C THR A 70 7.38 13.44 -11.32
N SER A 71 8.63 13.09 -11.01
CA SER A 71 9.09 11.68 -10.90
C SER A 71 8.34 10.85 -9.86
N GLY A 72 7.72 11.48 -8.86
CA GLY A 72 6.96 10.79 -7.82
C GLY A 72 5.51 10.48 -8.19
N ALA A 73 4.93 11.12 -9.22
CA ALA A 73 3.52 10.99 -9.54
C ALA A 73 3.16 9.56 -10.01
N MET A 74 3.87 9.03 -10.98
CA MET A 74 3.61 7.68 -11.52
C MET A 74 3.85 6.56 -10.49
N PRO A 75 4.96 6.53 -9.74
CA PRO A 75 5.13 5.56 -8.67
C PRO A 75 4.06 5.65 -7.58
N GLY A 76 3.58 6.85 -7.26
CA GLY A 76 2.49 7.04 -6.29
C GLY A 76 1.19 6.39 -6.74
N ILE A 77 0.78 6.58 -8.00
CA ILE A 77 -0.40 5.93 -8.56
C ILE A 77 -0.21 4.40 -8.60
N LYS A 78 0.95 3.92 -9.02
CA LYS A 78 1.25 2.48 -9.05
C LYS A 78 1.26 1.85 -7.65
N ALA A 79 1.73 2.57 -6.64
CA ALA A 79 1.66 2.12 -5.25
C ALA A 79 0.20 1.98 -4.77
N PHE A 80 -0.67 2.91 -5.15
CA PHE A 80 -2.10 2.79 -4.89
C PHE A 80 -2.70 1.56 -5.59
N VAL A 81 -2.37 1.34 -6.86
CA VAL A 81 -2.79 0.13 -7.61
C VAL A 81 -2.32 -1.15 -6.91
N ALA A 82 -1.07 -1.18 -6.43
CA ALA A 82 -0.52 -2.31 -5.69
C ALA A 82 -1.27 -2.58 -4.38
N ALA A 83 -1.62 -1.53 -3.65
CA ALA A 83 -2.38 -1.64 -2.40
C ALA A 83 -3.80 -2.18 -2.63
N VAL A 84 -4.47 -1.72 -3.69
CA VAL A 84 -5.81 -2.20 -4.07
C VAL A 84 -5.77 -3.65 -4.52
N LEU A 85 -4.83 -4.01 -5.38
CA LEU A 85 -4.63 -5.40 -5.84
C LEU A 85 -4.30 -6.35 -4.69
N GLY A 86 -3.42 -5.92 -3.79
CA GLY A 86 -3.04 -6.70 -2.61
C GLY A 86 -4.16 -6.90 -1.62
N GLY A 87 -5.09 -5.97 -1.58
CA GLY A 87 -6.21 -5.90 -0.63
C GLY A 87 -6.01 -4.81 0.41
N ILE A 88 -6.90 -3.83 0.39
CA ILE A 88 -6.87 -2.69 1.32
C ILE A 88 -6.94 -3.21 2.77
N GLY A 89 -6.04 -2.73 3.63
CA GLY A 89 -5.96 -3.13 5.03
C GLY A 89 -5.09 -4.36 5.31
N SER A 90 -4.47 -4.96 4.29
CA SER A 90 -3.53 -6.09 4.45
C SER A 90 -2.10 -5.69 4.07
N ILE A 91 -1.22 -5.56 5.05
CA ILE A 91 0.21 -5.22 4.81
C ILE A 91 0.90 -6.27 3.93
N PRO A 92 0.79 -7.60 4.20
CA PRO A 92 1.37 -8.61 3.33
C PRO A 92 0.70 -8.63 1.95
N GLY A 93 -0.59 -8.30 1.87
CA GLY A 93 -1.29 -8.15 0.59
C GLY A 93 -0.68 -7.07 -0.29
N ALA A 94 -0.45 -5.88 0.25
CA ALA A 94 0.17 -4.77 -0.48
C ALA A 94 1.57 -5.12 -1.00
N LEU A 95 2.37 -5.87 -0.25
CA LEU A 95 3.68 -6.33 -0.68
C LEU A 95 3.57 -7.30 -1.87
N ILE A 96 2.69 -8.29 -1.78
CA ILE A 96 2.47 -9.26 -2.86
C ILE A 96 1.92 -8.54 -4.10
N GLY A 97 0.97 -7.63 -3.93
CA GLY A 97 0.44 -6.80 -5.01
C GLY A 97 1.53 -5.95 -5.69
N GLY A 98 2.43 -5.35 -4.90
CA GLY A 98 3.57 -4.58 -5.41
C GLY A 98 4.57 -5.42 -6.20
N ILE A 99 4.90 -6.62 -5.72
CA ILE A 99 5.80 -7.55 -6.43
C ILE A 99 5.16 -8.00 -7.74
N LEU A 100 3.89 -8.41 -7.72
CA LEU A 100 3.16 -8.83 -8.93
C LEU A 100 3.12 -7.72 -9.98
N LEU A 101 2.77 -6.49 -9.57
CA LEU A 101 2.77 -5.34 -10.48
C LEU A 101 4.16 -5.04 -11.03
N GLY A 102 5.20 -5.12 -10.20
CA GLY A 102 6.58 -4.91 -10.63
C GLY A 102 6.99 -5.93 -11.70
N ILE A 103 6.68 -7.21 -11.51
CA ILE A 103 6.95 -8.27 -12.49
C ILE A 103 6.19 -8.00 -13.78
N VAL A 104 4.89 -7.74 -13.70
CA VAL A 104 4.06 -7.44 -14.88
C VAL A 104 4.59 -6.22 -15.63
N GLN A 105 4.97 -5.17 -14.93
CA GLN A 105 5.50 -3.96 -15.54
C GLN A 105 6.81 -4.23 -16.28
N ILE A 106 7.74 -4.95 -15.67
CA ILE A 106 9.03 -5.29 -16.30
C ILE A 106 8.80 -6.14 -17.55
N LEU A 107 7.96 -7.15 -17.47
CA LEU A 107 7.63 -8.01 -18.61
C LEU A 107 6.94 -7.21 -19.74
N SER A 108 5.98 -6.36 -19.39
CA SER A 108 5.28 -5.52 -20.37
C SER A 108 6.22 -4.53 -21.06
N THR A 109 7.16 -3.93 -20.32
CA THR A 109 8.16 -3.03 -20.87
C THR A 109 9.15 -3.77 -21.79
N ALA A 110 9.52 -4.99 -21.42
CA ALA A 110 10.50 -5.78 -22.19
C ALA A 110 9.93 -6.38 -23.49
N TYR A 111 8.68 -6.82 -23.47
CA TYR A 111 8.08 -7.56 -24.60
C TYR A 111 7.15 -6.73 -25.49
N ILE A 112 6.56 -5.66 -24.97
CA ILE A 112 5.55 -4.90 -25.70
C ILE A 112 6.06 -3.47 -25.97
N SER A 113 6.05 -2.61 -24.97
CA SER A 113 6.52 -1.21 -25.04
C SER A 113 6.41 -0.56 -23.67
N SER A 114 7.32 0.37 -23.38
CA SER A 114 7.26 1.16 -22.15
C SER A 114 6.00 2.01 -22.02
N GLN A 115 5.45 2.49 -23.14
CA GLN A 115 4.23 3.30 -23.15
C GLN A 115 2.96 2.47 -22.87
N LEU A 116 2.91 1.22 -23.34
CA LEU A 116 1.80 0.29 -23.12
C LEU A 116 1.88 -0.41 -21.76
N ALA A 117 3.05 -0.46 -21.13
CA ALA A 117 3.22 -1.09 -19.83
C ALA A 117 2.31 -0.47 -18.76
N ASP A 118 2.17 0.86 -18.76
CA ASP A 118 1.29 1.55 -17.83
C ASP A 118 -0.19 1.23 -18.09
N ALA A 119 -0.61 1.16 -19.36
CA ALA A 119 -1.96 0.77 -19.74
C ALA A 119 -2.28 -0.67 -19.31
N ILE A 120 -1.33 -1.59 -19.40
CA ILE A 120 -1.47 -2.98 -18.96
C ILE A 120 -1.63 -3.04 -17.43
N VAL A 121 -0.84 -2.30 -16.67
CA VAL A 121 -0.96 -2.22 -15.21
C VAL A 121 -2.33 -1.72 -14.78
N PHE A 122 -2.86 -0.66 -15.43
CA PHE A 122 -4.20 -0.16 -15.14
C PHE A 122 -5.31 -1.12 -15.58
N SER A 123 -5.13 -1.82 -16.70
CA SER A 123 -6.08 -2.84 -17.15
C SER A 123 -6.17 -4.00 -16.14
N ILE A 124 -5.05 -4.43 -15.58
CA ILE A 124 -5.02 -5.46 -14.53
C ILE A 124 -5.75 -4.97 -13.28
N LEU A 125 -5.59 -3.69 -12.90
CA LEU A 125 -6.34 -3.12 -11.79
C LEU A 125 -7.85 -3.22 -12.02
N ILE A 126 -8.32 -2.81 -13.21
CA ILE A 126 -9.74 -2.86 -13.56
C ILE A 126 -10.26 -4.29 -13.50
N ILE A 127 -9.55 -5.23 -14.09
CA ILE A 127 -9.92 -6.65 -14.07
C ILE A 127 -9.95 -7.18 -12.64
N ALA A 128 -8.95 -6.86 -11.82
CA ALA A 128 -8.89 -7.30 -10.44
C ALA A 128 -10.06 -6.76 -9.60
N LEU A 129 -10.44 -5.50 -9.80
CA LEU A 129 -11.58 -4.89 -9.12
C LEU A 129 -12.92 -5.51 -9.55
N LEU A 130 -13.06 -5.90 -10.82
CA LEU A 130 -14.26 -6.56 -11.33
C LEU A 130 -14.40 -8.00 -10.80
N VAL A 131 -13.28 -8.73 -10.71
CA VAL A 131 -13.28 -10.14 -10.28
C VAL A 131 -13.29 -10.27 -8.76
N LYS A 132 -12.52 -9.42 -8.06
CA LYS A 132 -12.36 -9.49 -6.61
C LYS A 132 -12.15 -8.10 -6.00
N PRO A 133 -13.24 -7.37 -5.72
CA PRO A 133 -13.17 -5.97 -5.25
C PRO A 133 -12.47 -5.82 -3.89
N THR A 134 -12.31 -6.89 -3.12
CA THR A 134 -11.59 -6.88 -1.84
C THR A 134 -10.06 -7.07 -2.00
N GLY A 135 -9.56 -7.25 -3.22
CA GLY A 135 -8.17 -7.60 -3.49
C GLY A 135 -7.83 -9.07 -3.17
N ILE A 136 -6.57 -9.46 -3.37
CA ILE A 136 -6.13 -10.87 -3.24
C ILE A 136 -6.20 -11.34 -1.78
N LEU A 137 -5.78 -10.51 -0.83
CA LEU A 137 -5.74 -10.81 0.61
C LEU A 137 -6.59 -9.85 1.46
N GLY A 138 -7.51 -9.09 0.84
CA GLY A 138 -8.39 -8.18 1.56
C GLY A 138 -9.33 -8.92 2.51
N LYS A 139 -9.49 -8.40 3.73
CA LYS A 139 -10.50 -8.87 4.67
C LYS A 139 -11.89 -8.50 4.15
N LYS A 140 -12.82 -9.46 4.14
CA LYS A 140 -14.24 -9.15 3.96
C LYS A 140 -14.67 -8.23 5.08
N MET A 141 -15.07 -7.01 4.73
CA MET A 141 -15.78 -6.15 5.68
C MET A 141 -17.15 -6.79 5.92
N ASN A 142 -17.33 -7.39 7.08
CA ASN A 142 -18.68 -7.74 7.53
C ASN A 142 -19.38 -6.42 7.85
N GLU A 143 -20.24 -5.97 6.96
CA GLU A 143 -21.25 -4.97 7.33
C GLU A 143 -22.08 -5.56 8.48
N LYS A 144 -21.80 -5.07 9.67
CA LYS A 144 -22.76 -5.24 10.77
C LYS A 144 -23.89 -4.26 10.50
N VAL A 145 -24.97 -4.77 9.98
CA VAL A 145 -26.28 -4.12 9.98
C VAL A 145 -26.72 -3.96 11.43
#